data_dc9968ed5ca2473c98062f66539f06a6
#
_entry.id   dc9968ed5ca2473c98062f66539f06a6
#
_cell.length_a   1.000
_cell.length_b   1.000
_cell.length_c   1.000
_cell.angle_alpha   90.00
_cell.angle_beta   90.00
_cell.angle_gamma   90.00
#
_symmetry.space_group_name_H-M   'P 1'
#
loop_
_entity.id
_entity.type
_entity.pdbx_description
1 polymer ?
#
loop_
_entity_poly.entity_id
_entity_poly.type
_entity_poly.pdbx_seq_one_letter_code
_entity_poly.pdbx_strand_id
1 'polypeptide(L)'
;MNIKEETRKMKLASPILATASLEKRNHALALIRESLLASREEIFAANRKDLALAEESGIAPAVKKRLKFDEGKLADVEAELTGLIALPDPIDRVTLARELDEGLSLYRVTCPIGVIGVIFEARPDALVQISSLCLKSGNCAILKGGKETTYTNRVLFRLIQKAAIAAGLPENALLQAEQHNEIDELLECHESVDLLIPRGSNAFVQYIMSHTAIPVLGHADGVCHIYVDKNYEEEIAIPAIVDAKVQYPAACNAVETILVHRSIAKDLLPKLARALTDAGVTIRGTKEVNDIIPVNVIPESESFHKEYLSLTLAIKLVGDLTEAISHINTFGSHHTDCIMTKNEAAAKRFMALVDSAGVYQNASTRFADGFRYGFGAEVGISTSKIHARGPVGLEGLISYKYKLFGHGQIVGDYASGKKQFHFKDLK
;
A
#
# COMPACT_ATOMS: atom_id res chain seq x y z
N MET A 1 -17.91 3.62 -22.48
CA MET A 1 -18.82 3.05 -21.45
C MET A 1 -19.32 4.20 -20.58
N ASN A 2 -20.52 4.12 -20.00
CA ASN A 2 -20.99 5.15 -19.06
C ASN A 2 -20.59 4.73 -17.63
N ILE A 3 -19.48 5.29 -17.13
CA ILE A 3 -18.94 4.94 -15.81
C ILE A 3 -19.93 5.22 -14.67
N LYS A 4 -20.67 6.34 -14.73
CA LYS A 4 -21.65 6.71 -13.71
C LYS A 4 -22.80 5.70 -13.59
N GLU A 5 -23.24 5.14 -14.71
CA GLU A 5 -24.29 4.11 -14.71
C GLU A 5 -23.75 2.78 -14.16
N GLU A 6 -22.57 2.35 -14.62
CA GLU A 6 -21.96 1.09 -14.18
C GLU A 6 -21.60 1.11 -12.70
N THR A 7 -21.04 2.21 -12.18
CA THR A 7 -20.73 2.33 -10.76
C THR A 7 -21.97 2.30 -9.86
N ARG A 8 -23.12 2.83 -10.33
CA ARG A 8 -24.41 2.69 -9.63
C ARG A 8 -24.86 1.23 -9.56
N LYS A 9 -24.71 0.45 -10.64
CA LYS A 9 -25.02 -0.99 -10.64
C LYS A 9 -24.10 -1.72 -9.65
N MET A 10 -22.83 -1.37 -9.60
CA MET A 10 -21.87 -1.92 -8.63
C MET A 10 -22.26 -1.57 -7.19
N LYS A 11 -22.72 -0.33 -6.94
CA LYS A 11 -23.18 0.09 -5.60
C LYS A 11 -24.37 -0.76 -5.12
N LEU A 12 -25.26 -1.15 -6.02
CA LEU A 12 -26.36 -2.07 -5.72
C LEU A 12 -25.89 -3.52 -5.52
N ALA A 13 -24.84 -3.96 -6.23
CA ALA A 13 -24.26 -5.29 -6.09
C ALA A 13 -23.39 -5.45 -4.83
N SER A 14 -22.82 -4.36 -4.32
CA SER A 14 -21.88 -4.36 -3.20
C SER A 14 -22.45 -5.00 -1.91
N PRO A 15 -23.69 -4.72 -1.43
CA PRO A 15 -24.26 -5.41 -0.28
C PRO A 15 -24.41 -6.92 -0.49
N ILE A 16 -24.69 -7.35 -1.72
CA ILE A 16 -24.84 -8.78 -2.07
C ILE A 16 -23.48 -9.48 -1.98
N LEU A 17 -22.42 -8.86 -2.54
CA LEU A 17 -21.07 -9.39 -2.45
C LEU A 17 -20.56 -9.41 -1.00
N ALA A 18 -20.87 -8.38 -0.21
CA ALA A 18 -20.52 -8.28 1.20
C ALA A 18 -21.10 -9.40 2.07
N THR A 19 -22.20 -10.02 1.64
CA THR A 19 -22.86 -11.15 2.33
C THR A 19 -22.49 -12.52 1.75
N ALA A 20 -21.67 -12.58 0.70
CA ALA A 20 -21.18 -13.84 0.16
C ALA A 20 -20.29 -14.56 1.19
N SER A 21 -20.49 -15.86 1.39
CA SER A 21 -19.71 -16.63 2.35
C SER A 21 -18.21 -16.70 1.96
N LEU A 22 -17.35 -16.97 2.95
CA LEU A 22 -15.93 -17.18 2.72
C LEU A 22 -15.68 -18.29 1.68
N GLU A 23 -16.43 -19.40 1.78
CA GLU A 23 -16.31 -20.54 0.86
C GLU A 23 -16.61 -20.09 -0.58
N LYS A 24 -17.66 -19.29 -0.79
CA LYS A 24 -18.03 -18.79 -2.12
C LYS A 24 -16.94 -17.86 -2.67
N ARG A 25 -16.42 -16.94 -1.85
CA ARG A 25 -15.33 -16.03 -2.25
C ARG A 25 -14.04 -16.80 -2.53
N ASN A 26 -13.68 -17.77 -1.70
CA ASN A 26 -12.54 -18.65 -1.93
C ASN A 26 -12.71 -19.52 -3.18
N HIS A 27 -13.92 -20.02 -3.45
CA HIS A 27 -14.21 -20.76 -4.67
C HIS A 27 -14.00 -19.89 -5.92
N ALA A 28 -14.41 -18.63 -5.88
CA ALA A 28 -14.15 -17.69 -6.97
C ALA A 28 -12.63 -17.53 -7.21
N LEU A 29 -11.84 -17.38 -6.15
CA LEU A 29 -10.37 -17.27 -6.26
C LEU A 29 -9.73 -18.56 -6.83
N ALA A 30 -10.23 -19.73 -6.44
CA ALA A 30 -9.78 -21.01 -6.99
C ALA A 30 -10.07 -21.11 -8.49
N LEU A 31 -11.30 -20.77 -8.91
CA LEU A 31 -11.66 -20.75 -10.34
C LEU A 31 -10.88 -19.70 -11.13
N ILE A 32 -10.56 -18.56 -10.55
CA ILE A 32 -9.68 -17.56 -11.17
C ILE A 32 -8.30 -18.17 -11.43
N ARG A 33 -7.69 -18.77 -10.41
CA ARG A 33 -6.39 -19.45 -10.53
C ARG A 33 -6.40 -20.49 -11.64
N GLU A 34 -7.39 -21.38 -11.66
CA GLU A 34 -7.54 -22.43 -12.66
C GLU A 34 -7.71 -21.84 -14.08
N SER A 35 -8.53 -20.78 -14.22
CA SER A 35 -8.77 -20.12 -15.50
C SER A 35 -7.50 -19.47 -16.05
N LEU A 36 -6.70 -18.83 -15.19
CA LEU A 36 -5.42 -18.21 -15.59
C LEU A 36 -4.42 -19.27 -16.08
N LEU A 37 -4.27 -20.38 -15.34
CA LEU A 37 -3.39 -21.48 -15.72
C LEU A 37 -3.83 -22.13 -17.03
N ALA A 38 -5.13 -22.40 -17.20
CA ALA A 38 -5.67 -23.01 -18.41
C ALA A 38 -5.55 -22.09 -19.64
N SER A 39 -5.54 -20.76 -19.45
CA SER A 39 -5.48 -19.77 -20.55
C SER A 39 -4.12 -19.13 -20.72
N ARG A 40 -3.04 -19.71 -20.17
CA ARG A 40 -1.69 -19.12 -20.17
C ARG A 40 -1.20 -18.69 -21.56
N GLU A 41 -1.43 -19.49 -22.59
CA GLU A 41 -0.99 -19.16 -23.94
C GLU A 41 -1.70 -17.93 -24.50
N GLU A 42 -2.99 -17.76 -24.20
CA GLU A 42 -3.76 -16.58 -24.58
C GLU A 42 -3.25 -15.32 -23.88
N ILE A 43 -2.96 -15.43 -22.56
CA ILE A 43 -2.39 -14.35 -21.75
C ILE A 43 -1.04 -13.93 -22.31
N PHE A 44 -0.15 -14.90 -22.57
CA PHE A 44 1.18 -14.62 -23.10
C PHE A 44 1.13 -14.03 -24.51
N ALA A 45 0.19 -14.49 -25.36
CA ALA A 45 -0.01 -13.92 -26.69
C ALA A 45 -0.47 -12.46 -26.61
N ALA A 46 -1.37 -12.11 -25.67
CA ALA A 46 -1.79 -10.73 -25.42
C ALA A 46 -0.64 -9.88 -24.88
N ASN A 47 0.16 -10.44 -23.95
CA ASN A 47 1.31 -9.73 -23.39
C ASN A 47 2.40 -9.45 -24.42
N ARG A 48 2.66 -10.39 -25.34
CA ARG A 48 3.57 -10.12 -26.48
C ARG A 48 3.13 -8.94 -27.32
N LYS A 49 1.80 -8.71 -27.53
CA LYS A 49 1.28 -7.54 -28.25
C LYS A 49 1.56 -6.24 -27.50
N ASP A 50 1.30 -6.22 -26.18
CA ASP A 50 1.59 -5.05 -25.36
C ASP A 50 3.10 -4.72 -25.36
N LEU A 51 3.96 -5.74 -25.26
CA LEU A 51 5.42 -5.56 -25.29
C LEU A 51 5.93 -5.05 -26.63
N ALA A 52 5.36 -5.51 -27.77
CA ALA A 52 5.70 -5.04 -29.10
C ALA A 52 5.33 -3.56 -29.28
N LEU A 53 4.12 -3.16 -28.86
CA LEU A 53 3.69 -1.75 -28.91
C LEU A 53 4.52 -0.86 -27.98
N ALA A 54 4.92 -1.38 -26.83
CA ALA A 54 5.80 -0.67 -25.89
C ALA A 54 7.19 -0.41 -26.51
N GLU A 55 7.73 -1.38 -27.29
CA GLU A 55 8.97 -1.22 -28.06
C GLU A 55 8.84 -0.12 -29.12
N GLU A 56 7.80 -0.22 -29.95
CA GLU A 56 7.53 0.75 -31.02
C GLU A 56 7.32 2.18 -30.49
N SER A 57 6.69 2.29 -29.30
CA SER A 57 6.43 3.58 -28.64
C SER A 57 7.60 4.14 -27.87
N GLY A 58 8.76 3.46 -27.83
CA GLY A 58 9.96 3.91 -27.14
C GLY A 58 9.80 3.98 -25.61
N ILE A 59 8.95 3.13 -25.01
CA ILE A 59 8.76 3.09 -23.56
C ILE A 59 10.07 2.73 -22.87
N ALA A 60 10.38 3.44 -21.78
CA ALA A 60 11.62 3.26 -21.03
C ALA A 60 11.83 1.79 -20.58
N PRO A 61 13.05 1.25 -20.66
CA PRO A 61 13.33 -0.16 -20.34
C PRO A 61 12.86 -0.61 -18.96
N ALA A 62 12.92 0.27 -17.97
CA ALA A 62 12.45 -0.01 -16.61
C ALA A 62 10.92 -0.22 -16.55
N VAL A 63 10.15 0.55 -17.32
CA VAL A 63 8.69 0.40 -17.45
C VAL A 63 8.37 -0.87 -18.23
N LYS A 64 9.07 -1.10 -19.37
CA LYS A 64 8.89 -2.31 -20.20
C LYS A 64 9.11 -3.60 -19.40
N LYS A 65 10.09 -3.63 -18.47
CA LYS A 65 10.30 -4.77 -17.57
C LYS A 65 9.07 -5.07 -16.69
N ARG A 66 8.32 -4.04 -16.29
CA ARG A 66 7.10 -4.17 -15.46
C ARG A 66 5.90 -4.67 -16.25
N LEU A 67 5.88 -4.48 -17.59
CA LEU A 67 4.80 -4.96 -18.46
C LEU A 67 4.82 -6.47 -18.67
N LYS A 68 5.96 -7.09 -18.44
CA LYS A 68 6.18 -8.50 -18.74
C LYS A 68 5.30 -9.41 -17.87
N PHE A 69 4.54 -10.28 -18.53
CA PHE A 69 3.73 -11.33 -17.90
C PHE A 69 4.07 -12.67 -18.56
N ASP A 70 5.03 -13.36 -17.98
CA ASP A 70 5.57 -14.65 -18.44
C ASP A 70 5.24 -15.79 -17.47
N GLU A 71 5.81 -16.99 -17.71
CA GLU A 71 5.65 -18.16 -16.83
C GLU A 71 6.04 -17.86 -15.38
N GLY A 72 7.14 -17.14 -15.15
CA GLY A 72 7.56 -16.77 -13.81
C GLY A 72 6.53 -15.87 -13.11
N LYS A 73 6.01 -14.88 -13.84
CA LYS A 73 4.98 -13.97 -13.33
C LYS A 73 3.64 -14.69 -13.08
N LEU A 74 3.28 -15.63 -13.94
CA LEU A 74 2.09 -16.48 -13.74
C LEU A 74 2.24 -17.36 -12.48
N ALA A 75 3.41 -17.94 -12.26
CA ALA A 75 3.69 -18.72 -11.05
C ALA A 75 3.64 -17.85 -9.76
N ASP A 76 4.16 -16.62 -9.81
CA ASP A 76 4.01 -15.66 -8.70
C ASP A 76 2.53 -15.41 -8.38
N VAL A 77 1.72 -15.12 -9.40
CA VAL A 77 0.27 -14.87 -9.26
C VAL A 77 -0.47 -16.09 -8.73
N GLU A 78 -0.11 -17.30 -9.16
CA GLU A 78 -0.67 -18.54 -8.64
C GLU A 78 -0.37 -18.73 -7.15
N ALA A 79 0.88 -18.49 -6.75
CA ALA A 79 1.29 -18.56 -5.35
C ALA A 79 0.55 -17.51 -4.49
N GLU A 80 0.40 -16.30 -4.99
CA GLU A 80 -0.35 -15.21 -4.35
C GLU A 80 -1.83 -15.58 -4.14
N LEU A 81 -2.50 -16.11 -5.17
CA LEU A 81 -3.89 -16.56 -5.07
C LEU A 81 -4.05 -17.70 -4.05
N THR A 82 -3.12 -18.64 -4.06
CA THR A 82 -3.09 -19.76 -3.11
C THR A 82 -2.92 -19.26 -1.67
N GLY A 83 -1.99 -18.33 -1.45
CA GLY A 83 -1.79 -17.68 -0.16
C GLY A 83 -3.03 -16.90 0.29
N LEU A 84 -3.66 -16.14 -0.61
CA LEU A 84 -4.86 -15.36 -0.32
C LEU A 84 -6.06 -16.24 0.08
N ILE A 85 -6.24 -17.38 -0.59
CA ILE A 85 -7.28 -18.35 -0.23
C ILE A 85 -7.09 -18.85 1.20
N ALA A 86 -5.85 -19.09 1.62
CA ALA A 86 -5.52 -19.62 2.94
C ALA A 86 -5.71 -18.58 4.07
N LEU A 87 -5.75 -17.28 3.76
CA LEU A 87 -5.97 -16.25 4.78
C LEU A 87 -7.37 -16.36 5.42
N PRO A 88 -7.48 -16.03 6.71
CA PRO A 88 -8.75 -16.04 7.42
C PRO A 88 -9.76 -15.05 6.81
N ASP A 89 -11.04 -15.22 7.14
CA ASP A 89 -12.08 -14.29 6.70
C ASP A 89 -11.87 -12.90 7.34
N PRO A 90 -11.74 -11.84 6.54
CA PRO A 90 -11.66 -10.49 7.09
C PRO A 90 -13.02 -9.92 7.50
N ILE A 91 -14.15 -10.52 7.08
CA ILE A 91 -15.52 -10.03 7.28
C ILE A 91 -16.16 -10.64 8.54
N ASP A 92 -17.08 -9.89 9.16
CA ASP A 92 -17.86 -10.27 10.35
C ASP A 92 -17.02 -10.65 11.59
N ARG A 93 -15.74 -10.27 11.64
CA ARG A 93 -14.95 -10.43 12.86
C ARG A 93 -15.40 -9.44 13.93
N VAL A 94 -15.69 -9.98 15.11
CA VAL A 94 -16.06 -9.16 16.26
C VAL A 94 -14.83 -8.49 16.85
N THR A 95 -14.77 -7.17 16.79
CA THR A 95 -13.67 -6.35 17.32
C THR A 95 -14.03 -5.63 18.63
N LEU A 96 -15.31 -5.60 18.99
CA LEU A 96 -15.84 -5.17 20.28
C LEU A 96 -17.14 -5.91 20.53
N ALA A 97 -17.32 -6.41 21.76
CA ALA A 97 -18.57 -6.98 22.23
C ALA A 97 -18.84 -6.41 23.64
N ARG A 98 -19.96 -5.70 23.79
CA ARG A 98 -20.30 -5.00 25.04
C ARG A 98 -21.79 -5.07 25.31
N GLU A 99 -22.17 -5.49 26.50
CA GLU A 99 -23.48 -5.28 27.05
C GLU A 99 -23.58 -3.85 27.57
N LEU A 100 -24.52 -3.06 27.06
CA LEU A 100 -24.74 -1.67 27.46
C LEU A 100 -25.65 -1.61 28.68
N ASP A 101 -26.63 -2.51 28.76
CA ASP A 101 -27.56 -2.76 29.85
C ASP A 101 -28.13 -4.18 29.67
N GLU A 102 -28.87 -4.70 30.63
CA GLU A 102 -29.47 -6.03 30.57
C GLU A 102 -30.27 -6.21 29.28
N GLY A 103 -29.88 -7.21 28.47
CA GLY A 103 -30.49 -7.50 27.18
C GLY A 103 -30.26 -6.45 26.08
N LEU A 104 -29.32 -5.52 26.24
CA LEU A 104 -28.92 -4.55 25.23
C LEU A 104 -27.44 -4.73 24.89
N SER A 105 -27.14 -5.50 23.83
CA SER A 105 -25.79 -5.88 23.45
C SER A 105 -25.31 -5.21 22.17
N LEU A 106 -24.12 -4.59 22.23
CA LEU A 106 -23.47 -3.90 21.11
C LEU A 106 -22.26 -4.71 20.64
N TYR A 107 -22.22 -4.93 19.32
CA TYR A 107 -21.06 -5.55 18.65
C TYR A 107 -20.51 -4.60 17.59
N ARG A 108 -19.18 -4.43 17.55
CA ARG A 108 -18.50 -3.83 16.41
C ARG A 108 -17.92 -4.97 15.57
N VAL A 109 -18.37 -5.06 14.33
CA VAL A 109 -17.97 -6.13 13.41
C VAL A 109 -17.33 -5.56 12.15
N THR A 110 -16.33 -6.25 11.62
CA THR A 110 -15.70 -5.86 10.36
C THR A 110 -16.67 -6.05 9.18
N CYS A 111 -16.56 -5.17 8.19
CA CYS A 111 -17.35 -5.22 6.96
C CYS A 111 -16.53 -4.67 5.78
N PRO A 112 -16.86 -5.01 4.52
CA PRO A 112 -16.26 -4.40 3.34
C PRO A 112 -16.43 -2.89 3.32
N ILE A 113 -15.52 -2.19 2.64
CA ILE A 113 -15.64 -0.75 2.37
C ILE A 113 -16.80 -0.49 1.42
N GLY A 114 -16.90 -1.27 0.33
CA GLY A 114 -17.96 -1.12 -0.66
C GLY A 114 -17.47 -1.23 -2.09
N VAL A 115 -17.53 -0.14 -2.85
CA VAL A 115 -17.03 -0.05 -4.22
C VAL A 115 -15.69 0.68 -4.21
N ILE A 116 -14.63 0.01 -4.68
CA ILE A 116 -13.26 0.53 -4.68
C ILE A 116 -12.80 0.73 -6.11
N GLY A 117 -12.41 1.96 -6.46
CA GLY A 117 -11.74 2.26 -7.72
C GLY A 117 -10.23 2.16 -7.59
N VAL A 118 -9.57 1.34 -8.40
CA VAL A 118 -8.11 1.22 -8.40
C VAL A 118 -7.57 1.59 -9.76
N ILE A 119 -6.71 2.60 -9.77
CA ILE A 119 -6.09 3.16 -10.98
C ILE A 119 -4.60 2.84 -10.91
N PHE A 120 -4.08 2.04 -11.86
CA PHE A 120 -2.71 1.54 -11.83
C PHE A 120 -2.04 1.59 -13.20
N GLU A 121 -0.71 1.72 -13.21
CA GLU A 121 0.11 1.80 -14.41
C GLU A 121 1.01 0.56 -14.55
N ALA A 122 1.33 0.19 -15.79
CA ALA A 122 2.43 -0.68 -16.19
C ALA A 122 2.59 -2.02 -15.45
N ARG A 123 1.51 -2.61 -14.91
CA ARG A 123 1.56 -3.86 -14.14
C ARG A 123 0.33 -4.72 -14.40
N PRO A 124 0.34 -5.63 -15.38
CA PRO A 124 -0.80 -6.52 -15.63
C PRO A 124 -1.08 -7.49 -14.46
N ASP A 125 -0.04 -7.91 -13.71
CA ASP A 125 -0.20 -8.69 -12.47
C ASP A 125 -1.03 -7.98 -11.40
N ALA A 126 -0.92 -6.66 -11.32
CA ALA A 126 -1.70 -5.87 -10.37
C ALA A 126 -3.21 -6.01 -10.56
N LEU A 127 -3.68 -6.22 -11.81
CA LEU A 127 -5.10 -6.45 -12.08
C LEU A 127 -5.60 -7.71 -11.37
N VAL A 128 -4.84 -8.80 -11.40
CA VAL A 128 -5.18 -10.06 -10.72
C VAL A 128 -5.14 -9.89 -9.20
N GLN A 129 -4.06 -9.29 -8.68
CA GLN A 129 -3.87 -9.06 -7.25
C GLN A 129 -5.01 -8.23 -6.65
N ILE A 130 -5.32 -7.10 -7.29
CA ILE A 130 -6.34 -6.15 -6.82
C ILE A 130 -7.74 -6.77 -6.87
N SER A 131 -8.12 -7.39 -8.00
CA SER A 131 -9.40 -8.06 -8.15
C SER A 131 -9.60 -9.11 -7.06
N SER A 132 -8.58 -9.93 -6.84
CA SER A 132 -8.62 -11.04 -5.89
C SER A 132 -8.73 -10.57 -4.45
N LEU A 133 -7.96 -9.54 -4.06
CA LEU A 133 -8.04 -8.91 -2.74
C LEU A 133 -9.43 -8.29 -2.51
N CYS A 134 -9.98 -7.57 -3.50
CA CYS A 134 -11.31 -7.00 -3.40
C CYS A 134 -12.38 -8.08 -3.27
N LEU A 135 -12.35 -9.14 -4.09
CA LEU A 135 -13.30 -10.25 -3.98
C LEU A 135 -13.19 -10.96 -2.63
N LYS A 136 -11.97 -11.25 -2.15
CA LYS A 136 -11.75 -11.88 -0.83
C LYS A 136 -12.28 -11.02 0.31
N SER A 137 -12.12 -9.71 0.24
CA SER A 137 -12.62 -8.74 1.24
C SER A 137 -14.08 -8.34 1.04
N GLY A 138 -14.78 -8.92 0.04
CA GLY A 138 -16.19 -8.62 -0.23
C GLY A 138 -16.47 -7.26 -0.85
N ASN A 139 -15.45 -6.62 -1.45
CA ASN A 139 -15.56 -5.33 -2.12
C ASN A 139 -15.78 -5.50 -3.63
N CYS A 140 -16.61 -4.65 -4.22
CA CYS A 140 -16.64 -4.47 -5.65
C CYS A 140 -15.41 -3.67 -6.10
N ALA A 141 -14.86 -3.96 -7.29
CA ALA A 141 -13.67 -3.29 -7.79
C ALA A 141 -13.83 -2.72 -9.21
N ILE A 142 -13.47 -1.46 -9.37
CA ILE A 142 -13.28 -0.81 -10.67
C ILE A 142 -11.78 -0.80 -10.95
N LEU A 143 -11.38 -1.40 -12.06
CA LEU A 143 -9.99 -1.62 -12.44
C LEU A 143 -9.64 -0.77 -13.65
N LYS A 144 -8.82 0.26 -13.45
CA LYS A 144 -8.33 1.13 -14.53
C LYS A 144 -6.83 0.95 -14.69
N GLY A 145 -6.44 0.09 -15.63
CA GLY A 145 -5.04 -0.10 -16.01
C GLY A 145 -4.53 0.96 -16.99
N GLY A 146 -3.21 1.06 -17.13
CA GLY A 146 -2.56 1.89 -18.13
C GLY A 146 -2.78 1.36 -19.56
N LYS A 147 -2.68 2.26 -20.54
CA LYS A 147 -2.85 1.92 -21.97
C LYS A 147 -1.81 0.92 -22.48
N GLU A 148 -0.65 0.88 -21.84
CA GLU A 148 0.48 0.02 -22.18
C GLU A 148 0.27 -1.47 -21.85
N THR A 149 -0.82 -1.79 -21.12
CA THR A 149 -1.20 -3.17 -20.74
C THR A 149 -2.58 -3.57 -21.25
N THR A 150 -3.12 -2.87 -22.24
CA THR A 150 -4.51 -3.01 -22.67
C THR A 150 -4.87 -4.42 -23.10
N TYR A 151 -4.05 -5.09 -23.91
CA TYR A 151 -4.36 -6.42 -24.41
C TYR A 151 -4.28 -7.47 -23.30
N THR A 152 -3.26 -7.42 -22.47
CA THR A 152 -3.10 -8.34 -21.35
C THR A 152 -4.24 -8.16 -20.35
N ASN A 153 -4.54 -6.92 -19.95
CA ASN A 153 -5.59 -6.61 -18.99
C ASN A 153 -6.98 -7.06 -19.45
N ARG A 154 -7.31 -6.93 -20.75
CA ARG A 154 -8.58 -7.43 -21.29
C ARG A 154 -8.74 -8.93 -21.13
N VAL A 155 -7.68 -9.69 -21.43
CA VAL A 155 -7.71 -11.15 -21.28
C VAL A 155 -7.83 -11.53 -19.82
N LEU A 156 -7.00 -10.96 -18.94
CA LEU A 156 -7.03 -11.23 -17.50
C LEU A 156 -8.39 -10.87 -16.90
N PHE A 157 -8.91 -9.68 -17.18
CA PHE A 157 -10.21 -9.24 -16.65
C PHE A 157 -11.35 -10.17 -17.07
N ARG A 158 -11.43 -10.52 -18.35
CA ARG A 158 -12.45 -11.43 -18.87
C ARG A 158 -12.42 -12.80 -18.17
N LEU A 159 -11.23 -13.35 -17.94
CA LEU A 159 -11.06 -14.63 -17.26
C LEU A 159 -11.51 -14.52 -15.79
N ILE A 160 -11.08 -13.46 -15.10
CA ILE A 160 -11.41 -13.22 -13.69
C ILE A 160 -12.92 -13.00 -13.51
N GLN A 161 -13.53 -12.14 -14.32
CA GLN A 161 -14.97 -11.86 -14.25
C GLN A 161 -15.79 -13.13 -14.50
N LYS A 162 -15.44 -13.91 -15.55
CA LYS A 162 -16.12 -15.18 -15.85
C LYS A 162 -16.04 -16.16 -14.70
N ALA A 163 -14.87 -16.30 -14.10
CA ALA A 163 -14.66 -17.18 -12.94
C ALA A 163 -15.45 -16.70 -11.70
N ALA A 164 -15.45 -15.41 -11.41
CA ALA A 164 -16.22 -14.85 -10.30
C ALA A 164 -17.73 -15.08 -10.45
N ILE A 165 -18.28 -14.87 -11.66
CA ILE A 165 -19.70 -15.12 -11.98
C ILE A 165 -19.99 -16.63 -11.88
N ALA A 166 -19.13 -17.51 -12.38
CA ALA A 166 -19.29 -18.97 -12.28
C ALA A 166 -19.33 -19.46 -10.83
N ALA A 167 -18.60 -18.81 -9.93
CA ALA A 167 -18.67 -19.04 -8.49
C ALA A 167 -19.97 -18.53 -7.84
N GLY A 168 -20.82 -17.82 -8.58
CA GLY A 168 -22.07 -17.24 -8.11
C GLY A 168 -21.90 -15.90 -7.40
N LEU A 169 -20.82 -15.17 -7.64
CA LEU A 169 -20.68 -13.77 -7.21
C LEU A 169 -21.49 -12.85 -8.16
N PRO A 170 -21.89 -11.64 -7.71
CA PRO A 170 -22.63 -10.70 -8.55
C PRO A 170 -21.89 -10.36 -9.85
N GLU A 171 -22.62 -10.29 -10.96
CA GLU A 171 -22.05 -9.92 -12.27
C GLU A 171 -21.37 -8.56 -12.24
N ASN A 172 -21.95 -7.60 -11.50
CA ASN A 172 -21.43 -6.25 -11.34
C ASN A 172 -20.45 -6.12 -10.15
N ALA A 173 -19.79 -7.21 -9.71
CA ALA A 173 -18.76 -7.13 -8.68
C ALA A 173 -17.47 -6.50 -9.20
N LEU A 174 -17.17 -6.66 -10.49
CA LEU A 174 -15.96 -6.18 -11.14
C LEU A 174 -16.29 -5.37 -12.40
N LEU A 175 -15.55 -4.28 -12.61
CA LEU A 175 -15.63 -3.42 -13.78
C LEU A 175 -14.23 -3.09 -14.28
N GLN A 176 -13.98 -3.19 -15.59
CA GLN A 176 -12.77 -2.70 -16.23
C GLN A 176 -13.04 -1.40 -16.96
N ALA A 177 -12.36 -0.32 -16.57
CA ALA A 177 -12.30 0.93 -17.32
C ALA A 177 -11.03 0.95 -18.21
N GLU A 178 -11.16 1.35 -19.47
CA GLU A 178 -10.05 1.31 -20.44
C GLU A 178 -9.67 2.69 -20.95
N GLN A 179 -10.64 3.56 -21.20
CA GLN A 179 -10.44 4.85 -21.83
C GLN A 179 -9.90 5.88 -20.84
N HIS A 180 -9.16 6.86 -21.33
CA HIS A 180 -8.56 7.90 -20.48
C HIS A 180 -9.59 8.83 -19.86
N ASN A 181 -10.61 9.23 -20.62
CA ASN A 181 -11.72 10.04 -20.13
C ASN A 181 -12.54 9.36 -19.02
N GLU A 182 -12.50 8.03 -18.94
CA GLU A 182 -13.19 7.27 -17.89
C GLU A 182 -12.57 7.50 -16.50
N ILE A 183 -11.32 8.02 -16.43
CA ILE A 183 -10.72 8.44 -15.15
C ILE A 183 -11.47 9.66 -14.63
N ASP A 184 -11.63 10.71 -15.44
CA ASP A 184 -12.28 11.94 -15.01
C ASP A 184 -13.74 11.68 -14.62
N GLU A 185 -14.46 10.84 -15.39
CA GLU A 185 -15.80 10.39 -15.04
C GLU A 185 -15.83 9.62 -13.70
N LEU A 186 -14.82 8.76 -13.44
CA LEU A 186 -14.71 8.02 -12.19
C LEU A 186 -14.49 8.94 -10.98
N LEU A 187 -13.67 9.99 -11.14
CA LEU A 187 -13.38 10.95 -10.06
C LEU A 187 -14.64 11.72 -9.60
N GLU A 188 -15.67 11.79 -10.44
CA GLU A 188 -16.96 12.41 -10.11
C GLU A 188 -17.95 11.46 -9.45
N CYS A 189 -17.67 10.14 -9.41
CA CYS A 189 -18.62 9.11 -8.93
C CYS A 189 -18.69 8.99 -7.38
N HIS A 190 -18.58 10.08 -6.64
CA HIS A 190 -18.54 10.08 -5.17
C HIS A 190 -19.79 9.50 -4.48
N GLU A 191 -20.93 9.42 -5.16
CA GLU A 191 -22.15 8.80 -4.62
C GLU A 191 -22.12 7.26 -4.70
N SER A 192 -21.33 6.68 -5.63
CA SER A 192 -21.35 5.25 -5.94
C SER A 192 -19.99 4.56 -5.72
N VAL A 193 -18.93 5.32 -5.53
CA VAL A 193 -17.57 4.82 -5.26
C VAL A 193 -17.15 5.27 -3.86
N ASP A 194 -16.74 4.32 -3.03
CA ASP A 194 -16.45 4.56 -1.61
C ASP A 194 -14.97 4.87 -1.35
N LEU A 195 -14.08 4.41 -2.22
CA LEU A 195 -12.63 4.59 -2.07
C LEU A 195 -11.94 4.57 -3.42
N LEU A 196 -10.90 5.41 -3.60
CA LEU A 196 -9.96 5.33 -4.70
C LEU A 196 -8.56 4.97 -4.21
N ILE A 197 -7.87 4.12 -4.97
CA ILE A 197 -6.49 3.70 -4.71
C ILE A 197 -5.67 3.93 -5.99
N PRO A 198 -5.02 5.10 -6.14
CA PRO A 198 -4.13 5.35 -7.26
C PRO A 198 -2.77 4.69 -7.05
N ARG A 199 -2.22 4.10 -8.11
CA ARG A 199 -0.87 3.54 -8.19
C ARG A 199 -0.19 4.02 -9.47
N GLY A 200 0.75 4.92 -9.34
CA GLY A 200 1.45 5.51 -10.49
C GLY A 200 2.53 6.48 -10.04
N SER A 201 2.87 7.43 -10.92
CA SER A 201 3.81 8.49 -10.60
C SER A 201 3.27 9.45 -9.54
N ASN A 202 4.16 10.09 -8.78
CA ASN A 202 3.81 11.06 -7.73
C ASN A 202 2.84 12.13 -8.26
N ALA A 203 3.13 12.70 -9.44
CA ALA A 203 2.27 13.70 -10.06
C ALA A 203 0.86 13.19 -10.36
N PHE A 204 0.74 11.93 -10.79
CA PHE A 204 -0.54 11.29 -11.05
C PHE A 204 -1.34 11.06 -9.76
N VAL A 205 -0.69 10.57 -8.70
CA VAL A 205 -1.35 10.38 -7.40
C VAL A 205 -1.83 11.72 -6.83
N GLN A 206 -1.01 12.76 -6.90
CA GLN A 206 -1.38 14.12 -6.48
C GLN A 206 -2.56 14.66 -7.31
N TYR A 207 -2.57 14.42 -8.63
CA TYR A 207 -3.69 14.80 -9.48
C TYR A 207 -5.00 14.17 -8.98
N ILE A 208 -5.02 12.84 -8.79
CA ILE A 208 -6.21 12.14 -8.28
C ILE A 208 -6.67 12.70 -6.92
N MET A 209 -5.74 12.87 -5.97
CA MET A 209 -6.06 13.38 -4.63
C MET A 209 -6.66 14.79 -4.64
N SER A 210 -6.27 15.64 -5.61
CA SER A 210 -6.74 17.03 -5.70
C SER A 210 -7.99 17.22 -6.57
N HIS A 211 -8.45 16.18 -7.33
CA HIS A 211 -9.53 16.30 -8.29
C HIS A 211 -10.75 15.41 -7.98
N THR A 212 -10.85 14.88 -6.77
CA THR A 212 -12.02 14.08 -6.38
C THR A 212 -12.48 14.37 -4.97
N ALA A 213 -13.79 14.19 -4.73
CA ALA A 213 -14.39 14.17 -3.40
C ALA A 213 -14.44 12.74 -2.80
N ILE A 214 -14.09 11.71 -3.58
CA ILE A 214 -14.00 10.32 -3.10
C ILE A 214 -12.78 10.21 -2.19
N PRO A 215 -12.86 9.57 -1.01
CA PRO A 215 -11.69 9.26 -0.20
C PRO A 215 -10.59 8.56 -1.02
N VAL A 216 -9.35 9.04 -0.91
CA VAL A 216 -8.21 8.48 -1.63
C VAL A 216 -7.24 7.85 -0.65
N LEU A 217 -6.89 6.59 -0.88
CA LEU A 217 -5.90 5.85 -0.12
C LEU A 217 -4.64 5.67 -0.96
N GLY A 218 -3.55 6.32 -0.52
CA GLY A 218 -2.28 6.29 -1.24
C GLY A 218 -1.24 7.18 -0.59
N HIS A 219 -0.10 7.29 -1.27
CA HIS A 219 0.96 8.23 -0.95
C HIS A 219 1.53 8.78 -2.25
N ALA A 220 1.94 10.04 -2.23
CA ALA A 220 2.52 10.68 -3.39
C ALA A 220 4.04 10.45 -3.48
N ASP A 221 4.74 10.50 -2.33
CA ASP A 221 6.19 10.44 -2.25
C ASP A 221 6.68 9.36 -1.30
N GLY A 222 7.86 8.78 -1.57
CA GLY A 222 8.57 7.83 -0.73
C GLY A 222 9.89 8.41 -0.22
N VAL A 223 9.85 9.38 0.70
CA VAL A 223 11.06 9.99 1.29
C VAL A 223 11.35 9.35 2.64
N CYS A 224 12.06 8.22 2.61
CA CYS A 224 12.41 7.45 3.81
C CYS A 224 13.78 7.85 4.36
N HIS A 225 13.92 7.82 5.69
CA HIS A 225 15.16 8.16 6.39
C HIS A 225 15.70 7.01 7.21
N ILE A 226 17.02 6.98 7.37
CA ILE A 226 17.69 6.17 8.38
C ILE A 226 18.56 7.09 9.25
N TYR A 227 18.27 7.13 10.55
CA TYR A 227 19.11 7.82 11.53
C TYR A 227 20.10 6.86 12.17
N VAL A 228 21.38 7.17 12.10
CA VAL A 228 22.45 6.41 12.78
C VAL A 228 22.81 7.13 14.07
N ASP A 229 22.39 6.57 15.19
CA ASP A 229 22.66 7.08 16.53
C ASP A 229 24.11 6.82 16.96
N LYS A 230 24.59 7.59 17.94
CA LYS A 230 25.96 7.41 18.50
C LYS A 230 26.23 6.02 19.08
N ASN A 231 25.19 5.29 19.47
CA ASN A 231 25.28 3.93 20.03
C ASN A 231 24.89 2.87 18.98
N TYR A 232 25.29 3.04 17.72
CA TYR A 232 25.03 2.08 16.65
C TYR A 232 25.96 0.86 16.71
N GLU A 233 25.63 -0.18 15.96
CA GLU A 233 26.47 -1.34 15.66
C GLU A 233 26.82 -1.34 14.19
N GLU A 234 28.11 -1.27 13.87
CA GLU A 234 28.61 -1.10 12.50
C GLU A 234 28.22 -2.27 11.61
N GLU A 235 28.38 -3.50 12.12
CA GLU A 235 28.05 -4.74 11.41
C GLU A 235 26.56 -4.88 11.05
N ILE A 236 25.68 -4.14 11.76
CA ILE A 236 24.25 -4.10 11.49
C ILE A 236 23.90 -2.89 10.62
N ALA A 237 24.41 -1.71 10.95
CA ALA A 237 24.01 -0.46 10.35
C ALA A 237 24.39 -0.36 8.88
N ILE A 238 25.66 -0.64 8.52
CA ILE A 238 26.16 -0.49 7.16
C ILE A 238 25.42 -1.43 6.19
N PRO A 239 25.32 -2.76 6.44
CA PRO A 239 24.57 -3.65 5.55
C PRO A 239 23.11 -3.27 5.40
N ALA A 240 22.43 -2.88 6.49
CA ALA A 240 21.03 -2.51 6.44
C ALA A 240 20.79 -1.22 5.64
N ILE A 241 21.70 -0.23 5.73
CA ILE A 241 21.64 1.01 4.95
C ILE A 241 21.87 0.73 3.47
N VAL A 242 22.89 -0.08 3.15
CA VAL A 242 23.18 -0.45 1.75
C VAL A 242 21.97 -1.18 1.16
N ASP A 243 21.44 -2.22 1.84
CA ASP A 243 20.24 -2.94 1.40
C ASP A 243 19.05 -1.99 1.20
N ALA A 244 18.81 -1.06 2.14
CA ALA A 244 17.73 -0.11 2.07
C ALA A 244 17.75 0.77 0.81
N LYS A 245 18.92 0.97 0.19
CA LYS A 245 19.06 1.71 -1.07
C LYS A 245 19.13 0.83 -2.30
N VAL A 246 19.93 -0.24 -2.27
CA VAL A 246 20.31 -0.96 -3.50
C VAL A 246 19.37 -2.10 -3.87
N GLN A 247 18.64 -2.67 -2.91
CA GLN A 247 17.77 -3.82 -3.16
C GLN A 247 16.70 -3.51 -4.24
N TYR A 248 16.09 -2.30 -4.18
CA TYR A 248 15.26 -1.76 -5.25
C TYR A 248 15.16 -0.23 -5.13
N PRO A 249 16.03 0.54 -5.79
CA PRO A 249 16.17 1.98 -5.56
C PRO A 249 14.98 2.82 -6.02
N ALA A 250 14.12 2.28 -6.90
CA ALA A 250 12.91 2.96 -7.40
C ALA A 250 11.64 2.62 -6.58
N ALA A 251 11.80 1.97 -5.41
CA ALA A 251 10.67 1.72 -4.52
C ALA A 251 10.51 2.87 -3.52
N CYS A 252 9.25 3.20 -3.20
CA CYS A 252 8.90 4.28 -2.27
C CYS A 252 9.40 4.08 -0.83
N ASN A 253 9.78 2.85 -0.46
CA ASN A 253 10.38 2.52 0.83
C ASN A 253 11.92 2.37 0.76
N ALA A 254 12.56 2.73 -0.37
CA ALA A 254 14.01 2.84 -0.43
C ALA A 254 14.47 4.06 0.40
N VAL A 255 15.63 3.97 1.06
CA VAL A 255 16.15 5.10 1.82
C VAL A 255 16.59 6.23 0.89
N GLU A 256 16.19 7.45 1.20
CA GLU A 256 16.55 8.64 0.44
C GLU A 256 17.50 9.56 1.21
N THR A 257 17.40 9.58 2.55
CA THR A 257 18.27 10.40 3.39
C THR A 257 18.79 9.61 4.59
N ILE A 258 20.10 9.70 4.81
CA ILE A 258 20.76 9.17 6.00
C ILE A 258 21.13 10.34 6.92
N LEU A 259 20.66 10.28 8.14
CA LEU A 259 21.02 11.22 9.21
C LEU A 259 22.07 10.55 10.09
N VAL A 260 23.24 11.18 10.25
CA VAL A 260 24.33 10.63 11.05
C VAL A 260 24.57 11.52 12.27
N HIS A 261 24.60 10.90 13.46
CA HIS A 261 24.96 11.63 14.67
C HIS A 261 26.38 12.20 14.54
N ARG A 262 26.55 13.51 14.78
CA ARG A 262 27.78 14.26 14.54
C ARG A 262 29.01 13.65 15.22
N SER A 263 28.88 13.09 16.42
CA SER A 263 30.00 12.53 17.18
C SER A 263 30.64 11.30 16.56
N ILE A 264 29.93 10.57 15.71
CA ILE A 264 30.42 9.34 15.04
C ILE A 264 30.79 9.58 13.57
N ALA A 265 30.52 10.76 13.04
CA ALA A 265 30.62 11.03 11.62
C ALA A 265 32.01 10.74 11.04
N LYS A 266 33.07 11.13 11.74
CA LYS A 266 34.48 10.93 11.27
C LYS A 266 34.87 9.47 11.18
N ASP A 267 34.29 8.61 12.01
CA ASP A 267 34.56 7.15 12.00
C ASP A 267 33.64 6.42 11.02
N LEU A 268 32.34 6.71 11.04
CA LEU A 268 31.36 6.01 10.24
C LEU A 268 31.38 6.40 8.76
N LEU A 269 31.44 7.71 8.44
CA LEU A 269 31.24 8.18 7.07
C LEU A 269 32.22 7.59 6.05
N PRO A 270 33.54 7.46 6.33
CA PRO A 270 34.45 6.86 5.36
C PRO A 270 34.10 5.40 5.03
N LYS A 271 33.70 4.62 6.03
CA LYS A 271 33.30 3.20 5.87
C LYS A 271 31.98 3.07 5.12
N LEU A 272 30.97 3.85 5.52
CA LEU A 272 29.66 3.88 4.88
C LEU A 272 29.75 4.36 3.43
N ALA A 273 30.50 5.42 3.17
CA ALA A 273 30.70 5.93 1.83
C ALA A 273 31.35 4.90 0.90
N ARG A 274 32.36 4.19 1.40
CA ARG A 274 32.97 3.09 0.65
C ARG A 274 31.96 2.01 0.29
N ALA A 275 31.21 1.51 1.27
CA ALA A 275 30.20 0.46 1.06
C ALA A 275 29.11 0.89 0.06
N LEU A 276 28.64 2.13 0.16
CA LEU A 276 27.64 2.69 -0.77
C LEU A 276 28.22 2.87 -2.18
N THR A 277 29.44 3.38 -2.30
CA THR A 277 30.11 3.60 -3.59
C THR A 277 30.43 2.27 -4.28
N ASP A 278 30.93 1.27 -3.54
CA ASP A 278 31.18 -0.07 -4.05
C ASP A 278 29.88 -0.74 -4.57
N ALA A 279 28.75 -0.37 -4.01
CA ALA A 279 27.42 -0.78 -4.47
C ALA A 279 26.81 0.12 -5.58
N GLY A 280 27.58 1.07 -6.13
CA GLY A 280 27.20 1.95 -7.23
C GLY A 280 26.29 3.13 -6.81
N VAL A 281 26.21 3.47 -5.52
CA VAL A 281 25.37 4.57 -5.03
C VAL A 281 26.12 5.91 -5.13
N THR A 282 25.47 6.90 -5.73
CA THR A 282 25.92 8.29 -5.73
C THR A 282 25.50 8.97 -4.42
N ILE A 283 26.48 9.50 -3.69
CA ILE A 283 26.27 10.17 -2.41
C ILE A 283 26.18 11.67 -2.63
N ARG A 284 25.10 12.27 -2.14
CA ARG A 284 24.93 13.71 -1.95
C ARG A 284 25.06 14.02 -0.47
N GLY A 285 25.46 15.23 -0.11
CA GLY A 285 25.59 15.58 1.30
C GLY A 285 25.67 17.07 1.54
N THR A 286 25.49 17.46 2.81
CA THR A 286 25.73 18.86 3.23
C THR A 286 27.22 19.20 3.13
N LYS A 287 27.55 20.49 3.21
CA LYS A 287 28.93 20.95 3.26
C LYS A 287 29.72 20.30 4.40
N GLU A 288 29.09 20.14 5.60
CA GLU A 288 29.72 19.45 6.74
C GLU A 288 30.08 18.00 6.44
N VAL A 289 29.25 17.30 5.65
CA VAL A 289 29.57 15.91 5.20
C VAL A 289 30.73 15.94 4.22
N ASN A 290 30.75 16.93 3.29
CA ASN A 290 31.84 17.07 2.30
C ASN A 290 33.19 17.41 2.95
N ASP A 291 33.20 18.01 4.13
CA ASP A 291 34.43 18.26 4.90
C ASP A 291 35.06 16.95 5.47
N ILE A 292 34.32 15.83 5.47
CA ILE A 292 34.75 14.52 5.99
C ILE A 292 34.99 13.52 4.85
N ILE A 293 34.08 13.46 3.89
CA ILE A 293 34.12 12.56 2.72
C ILE A 293 33.72 13.34 1.46
N PRO A 294 34.36 13.10 0.31
CA PRO A 294 33.95 13.79 -0.93
C PRO A 294 32.56 13.37 -1.36
N VAL A 295 31.65 14.33 -1.54
CA VAL A 295 30.25 14.13 -1.97
C VAL A 295 29.81 15.22 -2.93
N ASN A 296 28.72 14.98 -3.65
CA ASN A 296 28.01 16.01 -4.39
C ASN A 296 27.26 16.90 -3.40
N VAL A 297 27.75 18.13 -3.19
CA VAL A 297 27.19 19.05 -2.18
C VAL A 297 25.78 19.45 -2.54
N ILE A 298 24.88 19.31 -1.58
CA ILE A 298 23.48 19.75 -1.67
C ILE A 298 23.46 21.26 -1.44
N PRO A 299 22.90 22.08 -2.38
CA PRO A 299 22.72 23.51 -2.16
C PRO A 299 21.81 23.79 -0.95
N GLU A 300 22.09 24.83 -0.18
CA GLU A 300 21.27 25.22 0.99
C GLU A 300 19.80 25.49 0.66
N SER A 301 19.52 25.90 -0.59
CA SER A 301 18.18 26.14 -1.10
C SER A 301 17.42 24.85 -1.49
N GLU A 302 18.11 23.71 -1.57
CA GLU A 302 17.49 22.44 -1.95
C GLU A 302 16.86 21.76 -0.73
N SER A 303 15.58 21.36 -0.88
CA SER A 303 14.86 20.64 0.16
C SER A 303 15.35 19.20 0.30
N PHE A 304 15.37 18.69 1.54
CA PHE A 304 15.56 17.27 1.83
C PHE A 304 14.29 16.43 1.58
N HIS A 305 13.14 17.06 1.33
CA HIS A 305 11.94 16.37 0.85
C HIS A 305 12.10 16.01 -0.63
N LYS A 306 12.94 15.01 -0.91
CA LYS A 306 13.30 14.60 -2.26
C LYS A 306 13.43 13.10 -2.39
N GLU A 307 12.62 12.54 -3.27
CA GLU A 307 12.67 11.15 -3.68
C GLU A 307 13.55 11.02 -4.94
N TYR A 308 14.66 10.31 -4.85
CA TYR A 308 15.62 10.19 -5.98
C TYR A 308 15.22 9.09 -6.96
N LEU A 309 14.55 8.03 -6.51
CA LEU A 309 14.13 6.86 -7.34
C LEU A 309 15.28 6.20 -8.10
N SER A 310 16.50 6.36 -7.65
CA SER A 310 17.74 5.92 -8.28
C SER A 310 18.78 5.51 -7.24
N LEU A 311 19.93 5.00 -7.68
CA LEU A 311 21.09 4.73 -6.82
C LEU A 311 21.74 6.06 -6.36
N THR A 312 20.94 6.92 -5.74
CA THR A 312 21.35 8.21 -5.18
C THR A 312 20.70 8.38 -3.82
N LEU A 313 21.44 8.91 -2.84
CA LEU A 313 20.90 9.27 -1.53
C LEU A 313 21.61 10.50 -0.98
N ALA A 314 20.99 11.13 0.01
CA ALA A 314 21.54 12.27 0.75
C ALA A 314 22.09 11.83 2.12
N ILE A 315 23.14 12.51 2.60
CA ILE A 315 23.65 12.38 3.97
C ILE A 315 23.67 13.75 4.63
N LYS A 316 23.22 13.81 5.88
CA LYS A 316 23.24 15.00 6.73
C LYS A 316 23.71 14.65 8.14
N LEU A 317 24.52 15.54 8.76
CA LEU A 317 24.87 15.43 10.17
C LEU A 317 23.82 16.06 11.05
N VAL A 318 23.51 15.42 12.18
CA VAL A 318 22.62 15.91 13.21
C VAL A 318 23.29 15.87 14.58
N GLY A 319 22.96 16.80 15.46
CA GLY A 319 23.56 16.93 16.78
C GLY A 319 23.09 15.84 17.75
N ASP A 320 21.81 15.46 17.64
CA ASP A 320 21.20 14.49 18.54
C ASP A 320 19.93 13.84 17.94
N LEU A 321 19.32 12.93 18.70
CA LEU A 321 18.08 12.24 18.36
C LEU A 321 16.92 13.24 18.14
N THR A 322 16.86 14.35 18.86
CA THR A 322 15.76 15.32 18.76
C THR A 322 15.81 16.04 17.42
N GLU A 323 17.01 16.45 16.99
CA GLU A 323 17.22 17.05 15.66
C GLU A 323 16.90 16.05 14.55
N ALA A 324 17.29 14.77 14.69
CA ALA A 324 16.95 13.72 13.74
C ALA A 324 15.44 13.54 13.58
N ILE A 325 14.70 13.42 14.68
CA ILE A 325 13.23 13.30 14.70
C ILE A 325 12.57 14.52 14.06
N SER A 326 13.02 15.74 14.41
CA SER A 326 12.51 16.97 13.82
C SER A 326 12.73 17.01 12.31
N HIS A 327 13.91 16.60 11.84
CA HIS A 327 14.22 16.55 10.42
C HIS A 327 13.30 15.55 9.69
N ILE A 328 13.15 14.32 10.23
CA ILE A 328 12.31 13.28 9.63
C ILE A 328 10.85 13.73 9.53
N ASN A 329 10.30 14.29 10.61
CA ASN A 329 8.92 14.76 10.63
C ASN A 329 8.68 15.98 9.71
N THR A 330 9.74 16.74 9.39
CA THR A 330 9.67 17.92 8.51
C THR A 330 9.83 17.54 7.03
N PHE A 331 10.76 16.65 6.71
CA PHE A 331 11.16 16.34 5.34
C PHE A 331 10.76 14.95 4.87
N GLY A 332 10.35 14.07 5.77
CA GLY A 332 9.87 12.73 5.43
C GLY A 332 8.50 12.76 4.79
N SER A 333 8.16 11.68 4.11
CA SER A 333 6.85 11.44 3.50
C SER A 333 5.89 10.69 4.43
N HIS A 334 6.26 10.47 5.68
CA HIS A 334 5.53 9.63 6.63
C HIS A 334 5.39 8.17 6.20
N HIS A 335 6.30 7.70 5.34
CA HIS A 335 6.27 6.34 4.83
C HIS A 335 6.95 5.36 5.79
N THR A 336 8.28 5.29 5.78
CA THR A 336 9.03 4.33 6.61
C THR A 336 10.39 4.92 7.00
N ASP A 337 10.65 5.01 8.29
CA ASP A 337 11.90 5.54 8.81
C ASP A 337 12.50 4.59 9.86
N CYS A 338 13.83 4.61 9.98
CA CYS A 338 14.55 3.69 10.84
C CYS A 338 15.59 4.40 11.70
N ILE A 339 15.81 3.88 12.91
CA ILE A 339 16.95 4.22 13.76
C ILE A 339 17.92 3.04 13.84
N MET A 340 19.21 3.30 13.68
CA MET A 340 20.29 2.34 13.93
C MET A 340 20.88 2.62 15.32
N THR A 341 20.52 1.81 16.31
CA THR A 341 20.96 1.99 17.70
C THR A 341 20.76 0.72 18.54
N LYS A 342 21.64 0.49 19.49
CA LYS A 342 21.47 -0.49 20.60
C LYS A 342 20.94 0.14 21.88
N ASN A 343 20.72 1.45 21.90
CA ASN A 343 20.12 2.15 23.03
C ASN A 343 18.59 2.03 22.97
N GLU A 344 18.01 1.17 23.79
CA GLU A 344 16.56 0.93 23.85
C GLU A 344 15.74 2.19 24.17
N ALA A 345 16.26 3.09 25.02
CA ALA A 345 15.55 4.32 25.36
C ALA A 345 15.50 5.27 24.15
N ALA A 346 16.59 5.36 23.36
CA ALA A 346 16.63 6.11 22.12
C ALA A 346 15.68 5.51 21.09
N ALA A 347 15.66 4.20 20.92
CA ALA A 347 14.77 3.48 20.03
C ALA A 347 13.29 3.72 20.39
N LYS A 348 12.91 3.54 21.64
CA LYS A 348 11.54 3.80 22.14
C LYS A 348 11.10 5.24 21.89
N ARG A 349 11.98 6.22 22.14
CA ARG A 349 11.70 7.64 21.90
C ARG A 349 11.55 7.94 20.41
N PHE A 350 12.41 7.37 19.56
CA PHE A 350 12.31 7.50 18.11
C PHE A 350 10.98 6.93 17.59
N MET A 351 10.64 5.70 17.97
CA MET A 351 9.40 5.03 17.57
C MET A 351 8.14 5.77 18.05
N ALA A 352 8.20 6.46 19.18
CA ALA A 352 7.08 7.23 19.70
C ALA A 352 6.88 8.58 19.02
N LEU A 353 7.94 9.22 18.56
CA LEU A 353 7.93 10.62 18.10
C LEU A 353 8.04 10.77 16.58
N VAL A 354 8.54 9.77 15.85
CA VAL A 354 8.55 9.78 14.39
C VAL A 354 7.16 9.41 13.90
N ASP A 355 6.57 10.32 13.11
CA ASP A 355 5.21 10.18 12.61
C ASP A 355 5.20 9.53 11.22
N SER A 356 5.59 8.25 11.15
CA SER A 356 5.60 7.46 9.93
C SER A 356 4.77 6.18 10.04
N ALA A 357 4.33 5.66 8.90
CA ALA A 357 3.53 4.43 8.83
C ALA A 357 4.34 3.21 9.30
N GLY A 358 5.63 3.16 8.98
CA GLY A 358 6.60 2.20 9.51
C GLY A 358 7.71 2.90 10.28
N VAL A 359 7.96 2.49 11.52
CA VAL A 359 9.08 3.03 12.33
C VAL A 359 9.89 1.84 12.83
N TYR A 360 11.14 1.75 12.42
CA TYR A 360 11.98 0.57 12.61
C TYR A 360 13.18 0.83 13.52
N GLN A 361 13.69 -0.23 14.06
CA GLN A 361 15.00 -0.28 14.72
C GLN A 361 15.86 -1.35 14.07
N ASN A 362 17.09 -1.00 13.67
CA ASN A 362 18.10 -1.93 13.19
C ASN A 362 17.65 -2.82 12.01
N ALA A 363 16.89 -2.26 11.08
CA ALA A 363 16.37 -2.98 9.93
C ALA A 363 16.35 -2.09 8.68
N SER A 364 16.41 -2.72 7.51
CA SER A 364 16.23 -2.03 6.23
C SER A 364 14.80 -1.50 6.09
N THR A 365 14.64 -0.28 5.59
CA THR A 365 13.31 0.31 5.28
C THR A 365 12.56 -0.48 4.22
N ARG A 366 13.27 -1.30 3.44
CA ARG A 366 12.71 -2.19 2.41
C ARG A 366 11.78 -3.29 2.97
N PHE A 367 11.74 -3.50 4.27
CA PHE A 367 10.78 -4.42 4.90
C PHE A 367 9.33 -3.91 4.85
N ALA A 368 9.06 -2.63 4.56
CA ALA A 368 7.71 -2.07 4.44
C ALA A 368 6.99 -2.58 3.18
N ASP A 369 6.52 -3.81 3.22
CA ASP A 369 5.94 -4.54 2.10
C ASP A 369 4.97 -5.60 2.64
N GLY A 370 3.81 -5.76 1.98
CA GLY A 370 2.77 -6.68 2.47
C GLY A 370 3.23 -8.13 2.57
N PHE A 371 4.04 -8.62 1.62
CA PHE A 371 4.58 -9.97 1.68
C PHE A 371 5.57 -10.14 2.83
N ARG A 372 6.47 -9.17 3.01
CA ARG A 372 7.47 -9.20 4.08
C ARG A 372 6.86 -9.07 5.47
N TYR A 373 5.71 -8.42 5.58
CA TYR A 373 4.92 -8.36 6.81
C TYR A 373 4.06 -9.60 7.04
N GLY A 374 3.97 -10.52 6.08
CA GLY A 374 3.11 -11.70 6.15
C GLY A 374 1.63 -11.40 5.91
N PHE A 375 1.30 -10.23 5.33
CA PHE A 375 -0.08 -9.84 5.01
C PHE A 375 -0.54 -10.39 3.66
N GLY A 376 0.35 -11.00 2.89
CA GLY A 376 0.13 -11.42 1.50
C GLY A 376 0.26 -10.26 0.52
N ALA A 377 -0.52 -10.32 -0.57
CA ALA A 377 -0.53 -9.24 -1.56
C ALA A 377 -1.04 -7.91 -0.98
N GLU A 378 -0.62 -6.80 -1.58
CA GLU A 378 -1.07 -5.46 -1.22
C GLU A 378 -1.62 -4.71 -2.43
N VAL A 379 -2.63 -3.90 -2.23
CA VAL A 379 -3.18 -3.00 -3.26
C VAL A 379 -2.39 -1.70 -3.38
N GLY A 380 -1.60 -1.37 -2.38
CA GLY A 380 -0.77 -0.16 -2.33
C GLY A 380 -0.24 0.10 -0.93
N ILE A 381 0.39 1.26 -0.75
CA ILE A 381 0.86 1.74 0.56
C ILE A 381 0.17 3.09 0.83
N SER A 382 -0.23 3.31 2.07
CA SER A 382 -0.82 4.57 2.51
C SER A 382 -0.01 5.21 3.62
N THR A 383 0.21 6.51 3.53
CA THR A 383 0.80 7.31 4.61
C THR A 383 -0.26 8.09 5.41
N SER A 384 -1.53 8.00 5.00
CA SER A 384 -2.66 8.63 5.68
C SER A 384 -2.84 8.10 7.11
N LYS A 385 -3.39 8.95 7.99
CA LYS A 385 -3.75 8.54 9.36
C LYS A 385 -5.21 8.11 9.49
N ILE A 386 -6.04 8.42 8.50
CA ILE A 386 -7.43 8.02 8.48
C ILE A 386 -7.55 6.76 7.67
N HIS A 387 -8.15 5.70 8.27
CA HIS A 387 -8.26 4.34 7.80
C HIS A 387 -6.90 3.64 7.67
N ALA A 388 -6.63 2.81 6.63
CA ALA A 388 -5.42 2.02 6.54
C ALA A 388 -4.14 2.87 6.41
N ARG A 389 -3.07 2.47 7.10
CA ARG A 389 -1.75 3.10 7.07
C ARG A 389 -0.66 2.04 6.89
N GLY A 390 0.37 2.31 6.10
CA GLY A 390 1.40 1.36 5.70
C GLY A 390 0.97 0.49 4.52
N PRO A 391 1.52 -0.72 4.34
CA PRO A 391 1.11 -1.68 3.31
C PRO A 391 -0.36 -2.07 3.46
N VAL A 392 -1.14 -1.83 2.41
CA VAL A 392 -2.60 -2.05 2.39
C VAL A 392 -2.89 -3.42 1.77
N GLY A 393 -2.91 -4.42 2.61
CA GLY A 393 -3.37 -5.77 2.27
C GLY A 393 -4.87 -5.95 2.56
N LEU A 394 -5.27 -7.20 2.81
CA LEU A 394 -6.67 -7.59 3.04
C LEU A 394 -7.35 -6.79 4.17
N GLU A 395 -6.63 -6.55 5.27
CA GLU A 395 -7.13 -5.80 6.43
C GLU A 395 -7.41 -4.32 6.12
N GLY A 396 -6.67 -3.74 5.19
CA GLY A 396 -6.86 -2.34 4.78
C GLY A 396 -8.05 -2.13 3.84
N LEU A 397 -8.67 -3.21 3.33
CA LEU A 397 -9.85 -3.16 2.47
C LEU A 397 -11.17 -3.40 3.21
N ILE A 398 -11.12 -3.36 4.55
CA ILE A 398 -12.30 -3.51 5.40
C ILE A 398 -12.48 -2.28 6.30
N SER A 399 -13.71 -2.07 6.73
CA SER A 399 -14.11 -1.12 7.75
C SER A 399 -14.86 -1.87 8.85
N TYR A 400 -15.68 -1.19 9.62
CA TYR A 400 -16.53 -1.81 10.62
C TYR A 400 -17.91 -1.15 10.68
N LYS A 401 -18.89 -1.90 11.20
CA LYS A 401 -20.20 -1.38 11.56
C LYS A 401 -20.61 -1.86 12.94
N TYR A 402 -21.59 -1.19 13.53
CA TYR A 402 -22.16 -1.60 14.81
C TYR A 402 -23.44 -2.40 14.58
N LYS A 403 -23.56 -3.54 15.27
CA LYS A 403 -24.78 -4.34 15.39
C LYS A 403 -25.27 -4.22 16.84
N LEU A 404 -26.45 -3.64 17.04
CA LEU A 404 -27.08 -3.49 18.37
C LEU A 404 -28.28 -4.41 18.46
N PHE A 405 -28.30 -5.25 19.47
CA PHE A 405 -29.42 -6.16 19.77
C PHE A 405 -30.06 -5.73 21.07
N GLY A 406 -31.38 -5.53 21.03
CA GLY A 406 -32.18 -5.06 22.16
C GLY A 406 -33.54 -5.71 22.20
N HIS A 407 -34.32 -5.42 23.23
CA HIS A 407 -35.65 -5.92 23.50
C HIS A 407 -36.65 -4.75 23.71
N GLY A 408 -36.52 -3.67 22.92
CA GLY A 408 -37.38 -2.51 23.02
C GLY A 408 -36.90 -1.41 23.97
N GLN A 409 -35.61 -1.43 24.38
CA GLN A 409 -35.02 -0.34 25.15
C GLN A 409 -35.06 0.97 24.37
N ILE A 410 -35.43 2.07 25.07
CA ILE A 410 -35.52 3.41 24.50
C ILE A 410 -34.56 4.37 25.19
N VAL A 411 -33.92 5.24 24.42
CA VAL A 411 -32.95 6.23 24.92
C VAL A 411 -33.59 7.16 25.97
N GLY A 412 -34.89 7.47 25.87
CA GLY A 412 -35.59 8.33 26.80
C GLY A 412 -35.55 7.86 28.26
N ASP A 413 -35.56 6.55 28.51
CA ASP A 413 -35.45 6.00 29.87
C ASP A 413 -34.08 6.27 30.49
N TYR A 414 -32.99 6.24 29.70
CA TYR A 414 -31.64 6.56 30.16
C TYR A 414 -31.43 8.08 30.28
N ALA A 415 -31.94 8.84 29.33
CA ALA A 415 -31.84 10.30 29.33
C ALA A 415 -32.59 10.95 30.48
N SER A 416 -33.73 10.37 30.91
CA SER A 416 -34.50 10.82 32.06
C SER A 416 -33.98 10.32 33.42
N GLY A 417 -32.96 9.47 33.44
CA GLY A 417 -32.42 8.84 34.66
C GLY A 417 -33.30 7.71 35.20
N LYS A 418 -34.37 7.32 34.51
CA LYS A 418 -35.23 6.17 34.89
C LYS A 418 -34.48 4.85 34.82
N LYS A 419 -33.50 4.73 33.87
CA LYS A 419 -32.55 3.64 33.73
C LYS A 419 -31.14 4.16 33.70
N GLN A 420 -30.17 3.27 33.99
CA GLN A 420 -28.74 3.56 33.88
C GLN A 420 -28.08 2.49 33.01
N PHE A 421 -27.00 2.86 32.32
CA PHE A 421 -26.17 1.89 31.62
C PHE A 421 -25.31 1.09 32.61
N HIS A 422 -25.16 -0.20 32.36
CA HIS A 422 -24.34 -1.11 33.14
C HIS A 422 -23.28 -1.75 32.21
N PHE A 423 -22.37 -0.94 31.66
CA PHE A 423 -21.40 -1.37 30.68
C PHE A 423 -20.57 -2.57 31.16
N LYS A 424 -20.63 -3.65 30.40
CA LYS A 424 -19.86 -4.86 30.63
C LYS A 424 -19.28 -5.38 29.32
N ASP A 425 -17.95 -5.50 29.24
CA ASP A 425 -17.30 -6.10 28.09
C ASP A 425 -17.58 -7.61 28.06
N LEU A 426 -18.03 -8.10 26.91
CA LEU A 426 -18.40 -9.51 26.70
C LEU A 426 -17.23 -10.34 26.14
N LYS A 427 -16.15 -9.70 25.74
CA LYS A 427 -14.77 -10.10 25.38
C LYS A 427 -14.21 -9.23 24.30
#